data_b0cbcda3142bfa4342e999b71dd1a86c
#
_entry.id   b0cbcda3142bfa4342e999b71dd1a86c
#
_cell.length_a   1.000
_cell.length_b   1.000
_cell.length_c   1.000
_cell.angle_alpha   90.00
_cell.angle_beta   90.00
_cell.angle_gamma   90.00
#
_symmetry.space_group_name_H-M   'P 1'
#
loop_
_entity.id
_entity.type
_entity.pdbx_description
1 polymer ?
#
loop_
_entity_poly.entity_id
_entity_poly.type
_entity_poly.pdbx_seq_one_letter_code
_entity_poly.pdbx_strand_id
1 'polypeptide(L)'
;MEFKKEKKDNVSGIKIVAVENGQEAGRAFLYLLKNDLHQEPFGFLEDVFVEAEYHKQGLGSQLVEKVIEEAKAQGCYKLIATSRSSKPELEKFYAKFGLNVWGVEFRKDL
;
A
#
# COMPACT_ATOMS: atom_id res chain seq x y z
N MET A 1 -29.30 2.61 23.63
CA MET A 1 -28.12 2.10 22.91
C MET A 1 -26.88 2.79 23.44
N GLU A 2 -25.90 2.03 23.88
CA GLU A 2 -24.65 2.55 24.40
C GLU A 2 -23.51 2.24 23.41
N PHE A 3 -22.64 3.21 23.17
CA PHE A 3 -21.47 3.06 22.27
C PHE A 3 -20.21 3.13 23.11
N LYS A 4 -19.36 2.11 22.96
CA LYS A 4 -18.07 2.02 23.63
C LYS A 4 -16.95 2.15 22.60
N LYS A 5 -15.80 2.67 23.07
CA LYS A 5 -14.60 2.80 22.24
C LYS A 5 -13.51 1.93 22.83
N GLU A 6 -12.79 1.23 21.98
CA GLU A 6 -11.62 0.46 22.37
C GLU A 6 -10.48 0.77 21.40
N LYS A 7 -9.38 1.24 21.95
CA LYS A 7 -8.19 1.54 21.15
C LYS A 7 -7.50 0.25 20.77
N LYS A 8 -7.18 0.09 19.48
CA LYS A 8 -6.42 -1.05 18.97
C LYS A 8 -4.99 -0.60 18.66
N ASP A 9 -4.02 -1.23 19.29
CA ASP A 9 -2.60 -0.86 19.17
C ASP A 9 -1.81 -1.77 18.24
N ASN A 10 -2.44 -2.82 17.70
CA ASN A 10 -1.79 -3.79 16.82
C ASN A 10 -1.85 -3.39 15.35
N VAL A 11 -1.71 -2.10 15.08
CA VAL A 11 -1.60 -1.55 13.73
C VAL A 11 -0.26 -0.83 13.62
N SER A 12 0.34 -0.87 12.43
CA SER A 12 1.65 -0.25 12.22
C SER A 12 1.84 0.13 10.76
N GLY A 13 2.91 0.85 10.48
CA GLY A 13 3.26 1.26 9.14
C GLY A 13 4.74 1.05 8.88
N ILE A 14 5.06 0.72 7.65
CA ILE A 14 6.44 0.55 7.16
C ILE A 14 6.60 1.44 5.94
N LYS A 15 7.58 2.34 5.98
CA LYS A 15 7.95 3.15 4.83
C LYS A 15 9.12 2.46 4.13
N ILE A 16 8.93 2.15 2.85
CA ILE A 16 10.00 1.59 2.02
C ILE A 16 10.55 2.73 1.16
N VAL A 17 11.86 2.92 1.23
CA VAL A 17 12.54 4.03 0.55
C VAL A 17 13.58 3.46 -0.40
N ALA A 18 13.54 3.89 -1.66
CA ALA A 18 14.61 3.65 -2.61
C ALA A 18 15.62 4.79 -2.49
N VAL A 19 16.86 4.45 -2.28
CA VAL A 19 17.95 5.44 -2.09
C VAL A 19 18.98 5.27 -3.18
N GLU A 20 19.39 6.38 -3.79
CA GLU A 20 20.48 6.40 -4.75
C GLU A 20 21.39 7.59 -4.46
N ASN A 21 22.68 7.31 -4.34
CA ASN A 21 23.68 8.33 -4.01
C ASN A 21 23.32 9.13 -2.75
N GLY A 22 22.78 8.45 -1.74
CA GLY A 22 22.40 9.06 -0.47
C GLY A 22 21.10 9.87 -0.50
N GLN A 23 20.39 9.90 -1.63
CA GLN A 23 19.14 10.65 -1.78
C GLN A 23 17.95 9.72 -1.99
N GLU A 24 16.81 10.12 -1.47
CA GLU A 24 15.56 9.39 -1.68
C GLU A 24 15.13 9.54 -3.14
N ALA A 25 15.07 8.40 -3.85
CA ALA A 25 14.64 8.34 -5.23
C ALA A 25 13.16 8.03 -5.36
N GLY A 26 12.61 7.36 -4.38
CA GLY A 26 11.19 7.00 -4.36
C GLY A 26 10.82 6.37 -3.04
N ARG A 27 9.51 6.21 -2.83
CA ARG A 27 9.01 5.65 -1.58
C ARG A 27 7.66 4.98 -1.78
N ALA A 28 7.32 4.12 -0.84
CA ALA A 28 5.99 3.53 -0.74
C ALA A 28 5.72 3.24 0.73
N PHE A 29 4.46 3.23 1.10
CA PHE A 29 4.04 2.92 2.47
C PHE A 29 3.24 1.63 2.48
N LEU A 30 3.53 0.80 3.46
CA LEU A 30 2.74 -0.39 3.76
C LEU A 30 2.15 -0.21 5.16
N TYR A 31 0.84 -0.10 5.25
CA TYR A 31 0.17 -0.13 6.55
C TYR A 31 -0.31 -1.53 6.84
N LEU A 32 -0.08 -1.96 8.07
CA LEU A 32 -0.49 -3.28 8.55
C LEU A 32 -1.71 -3.08 9.45
N LEU A 33 -2.84 -3.55 8.99
CA LEU A 33 -4.13 -3.31 9.62
C LEU A 33 -4.73 -4.64 10.06
N LYS A 34 -5.28 -4.64 11.26
CA LYS A 34 -5.87 -5.83 11.84
C LYS A 34 -7.11 -5.45 12.64
N ASN A 35 -8.13 -6.29 12.55
CA ASN A 35 -9.31 -6.21 13.42
C ASN A 35 -9.52 -7.56 14.11
N ASP A 36 -10.63 -7.69 14.85
CA ASP A 36 -10.89 -8.90 15.62
C ASP A 36 -11.44 -10.06 14.80
N LEU A 37 -11.70 -9.85 13.50
CA LEU A 37 -12.27 -10.87 12.62
C LEU A 37 -11.23 -11.83 12.07
N HIS A 38 -9.98 -11.41 11.98
CA HIS A 38 -8.89 -12.21 11.41
C HIS A 38 -7.70 -12.23 12.36
N GLN A 39 -7.00 -13.36 12.40
CA GLN A 39 -5.75 -13.47 13.14
C GLN A 39 -4.61 -12.78 12.41
N GLU A 40 -4.60 -12.88 11.08
CA GLU A 40 -3.58 -12.27 10.25
C GLU A 40 -3.95 -10.82 9.93
N PRO A 41 -2.95 -9.93 9.81
CA PRO A 41 -3.19 -8.58 9.32
C PRO A 41 -3.45 -8.57 7.82
N PHE A 42 -3.95 -7.46 7.31
CA PHE A 42 -3.87 -7.19 5.89
C PHE A 42 -3.02 -5.95 5.64
N GLY A 43 -2.47 -5.87 4.43
CA GLY A 43 -1.62 -4.75 4.04
C GLY A 43 -2.40 -3.73 3.22
N PHE A 44 -2.07 -2.46 3.43
CA PHE A 44 -2.58 -1.34 2.63
C PHE A 44 -1.38 -0.64 2.01
N LEU A 45 -1.30 -0.70 0.68
CA LEU A 45 -0.28 -0.01 -0.10
C LEU A 45 -0.74 1.43 -0.34
N GLU A 46 0.10 2.39 0.03
CA GLU A 46 -0.25 3.81 -0.04
C GLU A 46 0.94 4.62 -0.54
N ASP A 47 0.66 5.73 -1.24
CA ASP A 47 1.66 6.74 -1.61
C ASP A 47 2.91 6.18 -2.29
N VAL A 48 2.73 5.39 -3.36
CA VAL A 48 3.85 5.02 -4.22
C VAL A 48 4.26 6.26 -5.00
N PHE A 49 5.47 6.73 -4.76
CA PHE A 49 5.99 7.95 -5.37
C PHE A 49 7.42 7.76 -5.84
N VAL A 50 7.71 8.26 -7.01
CA VAL A 50 9.05 8.26 -7.60
C VAL A 50 9.41 9.70 -7.96
N GLU A 51 10.58 10.15 -7.51
CA GLU A 51 11.07 11.48 -7.84
C GLU A 51 11.24 11.62 -9.36
N ALA A 52 11.01 12.83 -9.88
CA ALA A 52 10.98 13.07 -11.33
C ALA A 52 12.25 12.61 -12.04
N GLU A 53 13.42 12.75 -11.40
CA GLU A 53 14.71 12.35 -11.96
C GLU A 53 14.80 10.86 -12.27
N TYR A 54 13.97 10.05 -11.60
CA TYR A 54 14.00 8.59 -11.69
C TYR A 54 12.80 8.00 -12.40
N HIS A 55 11.98 8.83 -13.04
CA HIS A 55 10.84 8.35 -13.81
C HIS A 55 11.31 7.49 -15.00
N LYS A 56 10.44 6.58 -15.44
CA LYS A 56 10.66 5.69 -16.58
C LYS A 56 11.83 4.72 -16.42
N GLN A 57 12.25 4.46 -15.19
CA GLN A 57 13.32 3.50 -14.89
C GLN A 57 12.81 2.24 -14.20
N GLY A 58 11.47 2.08 -14.11
CA GLY A 58 10.88 0.92 -13.46
C GLY A 58 10.91 0.96 -11.95
N LEU A 59 11.25 2.08 -11.33
CA LEU A 59 11.37 2.18 -9.88
C LEU A 59 10.01 2.02 -9.17
N GLY A 60 8.94 2.54 -9.77
CA GLY A 60 7.60 2.35 -9.22
C GLY A 60 7.23 0.88 -9.10
N SER A 61 7.53 0.10 -10.14
CA SER A 61 7.32 -1.36 -10.12
C SER A 61 8.16 -2.04 -9.05
N GLN A 62 9.42 -1.64 -8.90
CA GLN A 62 10.30 -2.19 -7.87
C GLN A 62 9.76 -1.90 -6.47
N LEU A 63 9.26 -0.69 -6.25
CA LEU A 63 8.67 -0.32 -4.96
C LEU A 63 7.44 -1.16 -4.64
N VAL A 64 6.55 -1.38 -5.61
CA VAL A 64 5.38 -2.25 -5.41
C VAL A 64 5.82 -3.68 -5.09
N GLU A 65 6.81 -4.20 -5.80
CA GLU A 65 7.34 -5.54 -5.52
C GLU A 65 7.91 -5.64 -4.10
N LYS A 66 8.61 -4.60 -3.64
CA LYS A 66 9.15 -4.56 -2.27
C LYS A 66 8.04 -4.52 -1.23
N VAL A 67 6.97 -3.79 -1.51
CA VAL A 67 5.80 -3.78 -0.61
C VAL A 67 5.16 -5.17 -0.53
N ILE A 68 5.01 -5.84 -1.67
CA ILE A 68 4.45 -7.19 -1.71
C ILE A 68 5.32 -8.16 -0.92
N GLU A 69 6.63 -8.13 -1.11
CA GLU A 69 7.57 -8.95 -0.34
C GLU A 69 7.41 -8.71 1.16
N GLU A 70 7.34 -7.44 1.57
CA GLU A 70 7.21 -7.10 2.98
C GLU A 70 5.86 -7.53 3.54
N ALA A 71 4.78 -7.34 2.79
CA ALA A 71 3.46 -7.78 3.21
C ALA A 71 3.42 -9.30 3.46
N LYS A 72 4.06 -10.07 2.58
CA LYS A 72 4.18 -11.52 2.76
C LYS A 72 5.01 -11.86 4.00
N ALA A 73 6.12 -11.16 4.21
CA ALA A 73 6.99 -11.37 5.37
C ALA A 73 6.27 -11.07 6.68
N GLN A 74 5.34 -10.11 6.67
CA GLN A 74 4.55 -9.73 7.83
C GLN A 74 3.32 -10.64 8.03
N GLY A 75 3.10 -11.61 7.17
CA GLY A 75 1.99 -12.55 7.30
C GLY A 75 0.64 -12.02 6.86
N CYS A 76 0.62 -10.99 6.01
CA CYS A 76 -0.64 -10.45 5.51
C CYS A 76 -1.38 -11.47 4.65
N TYR A 77 -2.70 -11.57 4.85
CA TYR A 77 -3.51 -12.47 4.02
C TYR A 77 -3.98 -11.82 2.72
N LYS A 78 -3.91 -10.50 2.63
CA LYS A 78 -4.21 -9.76 1.40
C LYS A 78 -3.48 -8.42 1.40
N LEU A 79 -3.34 -7.83 0.23
CA LEU A 79 -2.83 -6.48 0.04
C LEU A 79 -3.86 -5.70 -0.76
N ILE A 80 -4.24 -4.53 -0.28
CA ILE A 80 -5.12 -3.63 -1.01
C ILE A 80 -4.39 -2.35 -1.36
N ALA A 81 -4.83 -1.71 -2.43
CA ALA A 81 -4.36 -0.40 -2.85
C ALA A 81 -5.55 0.38 -3.40
N THR A 82 -5.49 1.70 -3.33
CA THR A 82 -6.53 2.55 -3.88
C THR A 82 -5.92 3.50 -4.90
N SER A 83 -6.76 4.00 -5.81
CA SER A 83 -6.38 4.98 -6.81
C SER A 83 -7.46 6.05 -6.85
N ARG A 84 -7.05 7.30 -7.02
CA ARG A 84 -7.97 8.44 -7.09
C ARG A 84 -8.84 8.47 -8.33
N SER A 85 -8.42 7.78 -9.37
CA SER A 85 -9.17 7.72 -10.63
C SER A 85 -9.00 6.37 -11.27
N SER A 86 -10.05 5.92 -11.96
CA SER A 86 -10.02 4.71 -12.75
C SER A 86 -9.33 4.99 -14.08
N LYS A 87 -8.00 5.10 -14.05
CA LYS A 87 -7.21 5.20 -15.27
C LYS A 87 -6.85 3.79 -15.73
N PRO A 88 -7.11 3.44 -16.99
CA PRO A 88 -6.77 2.10 -17.49
C PRO A 88 -5.30 1.75 -17.31
N GLU A 89 -4.40 2.73 -17.37
CA GLU A 89 -2.97 2.51 -17.19
C GLU A 89 -2.63 2.05 -15.77
N LEU A 90 -3.32 2.60 -14.76
CA LEU A 90 -3.11 2.21 -13.38
C LEU A 90 -3.65 0.81 -13.10
N GLU A 91 -4.81 0.46 -13.67
CA GLU A 91 -5.34 -0.89 -13.54
C GLU A 91 -4.38 -1.91 -14.15
N LYS A 92 -3.83 -1.62 -15.34
CA LYS A 92 -2.84 -2.47 -15.98
C LYS A 92 -1.57 -2.58 -15.16
N PHE A 93 -1.12 -1.46 -14.61
CA PHE A 93 0.08 -1.42 -13.76
C PHE A 93 -0.08 -2.37 -12.57
N TYR A 94 -1.16 -2.23 -11.83
CA TYR A 94 -1.39 -3.06 -10.65
C TYR A 94 -1.71 -4.52 -10.99
N ALA A 95 -2.37 -4.76 -12.12
CA ALA A 95 -2.68 -6.11 -12.56
C ALA A 95 -1.41 -6.94 -12.81
N LYS A 96 -0.31 -6.31 -13.20
CA LYS A 96 0.98 -7.01 -13.37
C LYS A 96 1.44 -7.70 -12.08
N PHE A 97 1.04 -7.18 -10.94
CA PHE A 97 1.41 -7.71 -9.62
C PHE A 97 0.30 -8.56 -9.00
N GLY A 98 -0.77 -8.80 -9.74
CA GLY A 98 -1.89 -9.57 -9.22
C GLY A 98 -2.90 -8.76 -8.42
N LEU A 99 -2.78 -7.41 -8.41
CA LEU A 99 -3.77 -6.55 -7.77
C LEU A 99 -4.82 -6.17 -8.80
N ASN A 100 -6.02 -6.71 -8.60
CA ASN A 100 -7.15 -6.50 -9.51
C ASN A 100 -8.22 -5.67 -8.83
N VAL A 101 -9.07 -5.03 -9.63
CA VAL A 101 -10.16 -4.20 -9.10
C VAL A 101 -11.16 -5.08 -8.35
N TRP A 102 -11.39 -4.76 -7.08
CA TRP A 102 -12.34 -5.48 -6.20
C TRP A 102 -13.59 -4.68 -5.90
N GLY A 103 -13.45 -3.36 -5.82
CA GLY A 103 -14.55 -2.52 -5.40
C GLY A 103 -14.23 -1.04 -5.58
N VAL A 104 -14.95 -0.21 -4.85
CA VAL A 104 -14.80 1.23 -4.92
C VAL A 104 -14.44 1.81 -3.56
N GLU A 105 -13.79 2.96 -3.58
CA GLU A 105 -13.48 3.73 -2.38
C GLU A 105 -14.59 4.77 -2.14
N PHE A 106 -15.02 4.86 -0.90
CA PHE A 106 -15.91 5.94 -0.46
C PHE A 106 -15.11 6.87 0.45
N ARG A 107 -15.18 8.15 0.18
CA ARG A 107 -14.38 9.14 0.89
C ARG A 107 -15.26 10.31 1.34
N LYS A 108 -15.03 10.76 2.56
CA LYS A 108 -15.61 11.99 3.09
C LYS A 108 -14.49 12.82 3.70
N ASP A 109 -14.31 14.04 3.24
CA ASP A 109 -13.37 14.95 3.87
C ASP A 109 -14.00 15.52 5.13
N LEU A 110 -13.22 15.57 6.20
CA LEU A 110 -13.70 15.95 7.52
C LEU A 110 -13.27 17.36 7.89
#